data_7844f1b4ebb5ca69f6e440fce6d7c439
#
_entry.id   7844f1b4ebb5ca69f6e440fce6d7c439
#
_cell.length_a   1.000
_cell.length_b   1.000
_cell.length_c   1.000
_cell.angle_alpha   90.00
_cell.angle_beta   90.00
_cell.angle_gamma   90.00
#
_symmetry.space_group_name_H-M   'P 1'
#
loop_
_entity.id
_entity.type
_entity.pdbx_description
1 polymer ?
#
loop_
_entity_poly.entity_id
_entity_poly.type
_entity_poly.pdbx_seq_one_letter_code
_entity_poly.pdbx_strand_id
1 'polypeptide(L)'
;MHDFAGYNMPIEYPTGILEEHMNVINGVGVFDVSHMGEFWVKGPKALEFLQKVSSNDASKLEVGQIQYSCFTTEQGTLLDDFLVYRYEENKYMLVPNAANVVKDWAWCLKQNDMGADLEDGSAKIGQLAVQGPKATQVLQRLTDIDLSEVPYYHFKVGTFADCPNVIISNTGYTGCGGFELYFFPQYADKIWDAIFEA
;
A
#
# COMPACT_ATOMS: atom_id res chain seq x y z
N MET A 1 23.90 -0.80 3.32
CA MET A 1 23.01 0.34 3.57
C MET A 1 23.20 1.38 2.48
N HIS A 2 22.13 1.93 1.95
CA HIS A 2 22.14 2.88 0.85
C HIS A 2 21.01 3.90 1.03
N ASP A 3 21.18 5.12 0.56
CA ASP A 3 20.10 6.10 0.53
C ASP A 3 19.06 5.71 -0.53
N PHE A 4 17.80 5.59 -0.12
CA PHE A 4 16.66 5.37 -0.99
C PHE A 4 15.52 6.29 -0.56
N ALA A 5 15.23 7.30 -1.36
CA ALA A 5 14.20 8.32 -1.07
C ALA A 5 14.36 9.00 0.31
N GLY A 6 15.61 9.21 0.77
CA GLY A 6 15.92 9.79 2.07
C GLY A 6 15.95 8.80 3.25
N TYR A 7 15.72 7.52 2.98
CA TYR A 7 15.80 6.44 3.97
C TYR A 7 17.09 5.64 3.80
N ASN A 8 17.70 5.25 4.92
CA ASN A 8 18.89 4.40 4.92
C ASN A 8 18.49 2.93 4.87
N MET A 9 18.43 2.35 3.68
CA MET A 9 17.90 1.00 3.45
C MET A 9 19.01 -0.01 3.08
N PRO A 10 18.88 -1.30 3.47
CA PRO A 10 19.80 -2.34 3.04
C PRO A 10 19.61 -2.64 1.55
N ILE A 11 20.73 -2.79 0.80
CA ILE A 11 20.68 -3.34 -0.56
C ILE A 11 20.63 -4.86 -0.51
N GLU A 12 21.36 -5.45 0.44
CA GLU A 12 21.45 -6.89 0.66
C GLU A 12 21.77 -7.20 2.12
N TYR A 13 21.47 -8.41 2.52
CA TYR A 13 21.87 -9.02 3.78
C TYR A 13 23.06 -9.98 3.58
N PRO A 14 23.66 -10.57 4.63
CA PRO A 14 24.86 -11.39 4.51
C PRO A 14 24.76 -12.59 3.55
N THR A 15 23.57 -13.11 3.30
CA THR A 15 23.31 -14.20 2.34
C THR A 15 23.41 -13.77 0.89
N GLY A 16 23.29 -12.48 0.61
CA GLY A 16 23.39 -11.89 -0.72
C GLY A 16 22.07 -11.88 -1.51
N ILE A 17 22.01 -10.96 -2.48
CA ILE A 17 20.80 -10.64 -3.27
C ILE A 17 20.19 -11.87 -3.93
N LEU A 18 21.02 -12.76 -4.49
CA LEU A 18 20.53 -13.93 -5.21
C LEU A 18 19.77 -14.92 -4.30
N GLU A 19 20.30 -15.17 -3.12
CA GLU A 19 19.66 -16.07 -2.15
C GLU A 19 18.37 -15.45 -1.62
N GLU A 20 18.38 -14.17 -1.28
CA GLU A 20 17.18 -13.44 -0.85
C GLU A 20 16.09 -13.47 -1.93
N HIS A 21 16.45 -13.24 -3.20
CA HIS A 21 15.54 -13.33 -4.34
C HIS A 21 14.94 -14.74 -4.47
N MET A 22 15.78 -15.78 -4.40
CA MET A 22 15.32 -17.18 -4.50
C MET A 22 14.43 -17.58 -3.32
N ASN A 23 14.64 -17.01 -2.14
CA ASN A 23 13.78 -17.23 -0.98
C ASN A 23 12.38 -16.65 -1.20
N VAL A 24 12.27 -15.47 -1.83
CA VAL A 24 10.96 -14.89 -2.20
C VAL A 24 10.25 -15.76 -3.23
N ILE A 25 10.94 -16.18 -4.30
CA ILE A 25 10.35 -16.99 -5.38
C ILE A 25 9.87 -18.36 -4.90
N ASN A 26 10.60 -19.01 -4.00
CA ASN A 26 10.32 -20.39 -3.56
C ASN A 26 9.66 -20.48 -2.18
N GLY A 27 9.57 -19.38 -1.47
CA GLY A 27 9.11 -19.33 -0.08
C GLY A 27 8.28 -18.11 0.24
N VAL A 28 8.82 -17.29 1.14
CA VAL A 28 8.24 -16.02 1.55
C VAL A 28 9.34 -15.03 1.94
N GLY A 29 9.19 -13.79 1.55
CA GLY A 29 10.02 -12.66 1.98
C GLY A 29 9.18 -11.54 2.58
N VAL A 30 9.76 -10.83 3.54
CA VAL A 30 9.15 -9.66 4.18
C VAL A 30 9.95 -8.43 3.83
N PHE A 31 9.26 -7.37 3.40
CA PHE A 31 9.85 -6.10 3.01
C PHE A 31 9.21 -5.00 3.84
N ASP A 32 10.02 -4.22 4.53
CA ASP A 32 9.57 -2.96 5.11
C ASP A 32 9.50 -1.92 4.00
N VAL A 33 8.27 -1.54 3.66
CA VAL A 33 7.96 -0.55 2.64
C VAL A 33 7.24 0.67 3.23
N SER A 34 7.40 0.91 4.54
CA SER A 34 6.80 2.03 5.27
C SER A 34 7.29 3.41 4.80
N HIS A 35 8.21 3.45 3.84
CA HIS A 35 8.64 4.68 3.17
C HIS A 35 7.68 5.13 2.05
N MET A 36 6.71 4.32 1.69
CA MET A 36 5.64 4.71 0.75
C MET A 36 4.76 5.81 1.36
N GLY A 37 3.98 6.49 0.52
CA GLY A 37 3.02 7.49 1.00
C GLY A 37 1.61 6.92 1.11
N GLU A 38 0.81 7.50 2.02
CA GLU A 38 -0.62 7.20 2.13
C GLU A 38 -1.41 8.51 2.28
N PHE A 39 -2.16 8.86 1.24
CA PHE A 39 -3.01 10.05 1.26
C PHE A 39 -4.48 9.64 1.38
N TRP A 40 -5.17 10.19 2.36
CA TRP A 40 -6.61 10.03 2.49
C TRP A 40 -7.34 11.10 1.70
N VAL A 41 -8.35 10.67 0.95
CA VAL A 41 -9.29 11.51 0.21
C VAL A 41 -10.69 11.19 0.70
N LYS A 42 -11.36 12.16 1.34
CA LYS A 42 -12.59 11.93 2.07
C LYS A 42 -13.70 12.93 1.69
N GLY A 43 -14.94 12.55 2.04
CA GLY A 43 -16.11 13.39 1.91
C GLY A 43 -16.79 13.34 0.55
N PRO A 44 -17.89 14.09 0.36
CA PRO A 44 -18.75 14.00 -0.82
C PRO A 44 -18.07 14.42 -2.13
N LYS A 45 -16.92 15.09 -2.05
CA LYS A 45 -16.11 15.52 -3.20
C LYS A 45 -14.93 14.58 -3.50
N ALA A 46 -14.78 13.48 -2.76
CA ALA A 46 -13.66 12.57 -2.92
C ALA A 46 -13.60 11.94 -4.33
N LEU A 47 -14.72 11.42 -4.83
CA LEU A 47 -14.75 10.83 -6.17
C LEU A 47 -14.51 11.89 -7.27
N GLU A 48 -15.10 13.07 -7.14
CA GLU A 48 -14.89 14.17 -8.10
C GLU A 48 -13.40 14.56 -8.18
N PHE A 49 -12.74 14.63 -7.02
CA PHE A 49 -11.31 14.89 -6.96
C PHE A 49 -10.49 13.79 -7.67
N LEU A 50 -10.78 12.51 -7.36
CA LEU A 50 -10.09 11.39 -7.98
C LEU A 50 -10.27 11.35 -9.49
N GLN A 51 -11.47 11.60 -10.01
CA GLN A 51 -11.74 11.67 -11.44
C GLN A 51 -10.97 12.80 -12.14
N LYS A 52 -10.60 13.86 -11.41
CA LYS A 52 -9.79 14.96 -11.96
C LYS A 52 -8.31 14.63 -12.02
N VAL A 53 -7.76 13.94 -10.99
CA VAL A 53 -6.30 13.75 -10.85
C VAL A 53 -5.82 12.40 -11.35
N SER A 54 -6.71 11.44 -11.53
CA SER A 54 -6.42 10.05 -11.87
C SER A 54 -6.62 9.79 -13.37
N SER A 55 -5.71 9.07 -14.00
CA SER A 55 -5.83 8.66 -15.41
C SER A 55 -6.85 7.53 -15.64
N ASN A 56 -7.26 6.84 -14.56
CA ASN A 56 -8.21 5.74 -14.62
C ASN A 56 -9.56 6.15 -14.00
N ASP A 57 -10.63 5.43 -14.32
CA ASP A 57 -11.99 5.73 -13.86
C ASP A 57 -12.23 5.16 -12.46
N ALA A 58 -12.02 6.00 -11.43
CA ALA A 58 -12.21 5.63 -10.03
C ALA A 58 -13.69 5.35 -9.66
N SER A 59 -14.66 5.78 -10.49
CA SER A 59 -16.08 5.49 -10.26
C SER A 59 -16.43 4.01 -10.39
N LYS A 60 -15.60 3.25 -11.11
CA LYS A 60 -15.76 1.80 -11.31
C LYS A 60 -15.30 0.95 -10.14
N LEU A 61 -14.58 1.53 -9.18
CA LEU A 61 -14.16 0.81 -7.99
C LEU A 61 -15.37 0.50 -7.09
N GLU A 62 -15.44 -0.70 -6.59
CA GLU A 62 -16.28 -1.07 -5.46
C GLU A 62 -15.53 -0.90 -4.13
N VAL A 63 -16.24 -0.82 -3.00
CA VAL A 63 -15.61 -0.80 -1.68
C VAL A 63 -14.81 -2.09 -1.47
N GLY A 64 -13.57 -1.97 -1.04
CA GLY A 64 -12.64 -3.09 -0.92
C GLY A 64 -11.82 -3.37 -2.18
N GLN A 65 -12.05 -2.65 -3.27
CA GLN A 65 -11.24 -2.77 -4.49
C GLN A 65 -10.11 -1.75 -4.55
N ILE A 66 -9.12 -2.11 -5.36
CA ILE A 66 -7.92 -1.30 -5.62
C ILE A 66 -7.79 -1.08 -7.12
N GLN A 67 -7.30 0.08 -7.51
CA GLN A 67 -7.05 0.42 -8.90
C GLN A 67 -5.66 1.03 -9.05
N TYR A 68 -4.90 0.52 -10.02
CA TYR A 68 -3.67 1.18 -10.46
C TYR A 68 -4.01 2.37 -11.33
N SER A 69 -3.39 3.51 -11.09
CA SER A 69 -3.62 4.75 -11.81
C SER A 69 -2.36 5.60 -11.87
N CYS A 70 -2.44 6.70 -12.61
CA CYS A 70 -1.37 7.67 -12.72
C CYS A 70 -1.90 9.08 -12.48
N PHE A 71 -1.11 9.91 -11.81
CA PHE A 71 -1.26 11.36 -11.84
C PHE A 71 -0.77 11.88 -13.18
N THR A 72 -1.54 12.74 -13.82
CA THR A 72 -1.18 13.36 -15.08
C THR A 72 -1.11 14.87 -14.96
N THR A 73 -0.20 15.48 -15.71
CA THR A 73 -0.12 16.94 -15.81
C THR A 73 -1.16 17.49 -16.79
N GLU A 74 -1.36 18.80 -16.77
CA GLU A 74 -2.24 19.50 -17.74
C GLU A 74 -1.78 19.31 -19.20
N GLN A 75 -0.51 18.99 -19.43
CA GLN A 75 0.06 18.71 -20.74
C GLN A 75 -0.08 17.24 -21.15
N GLY A 76 -0.70 16.39 -20.32
CA GLY A 76 -0.90 14.96 -20.58
C GLY A 76 0.35 14.11 -20.35
N THR A 77 1.37 14.62 -19.67
CA THR A 77 2.53 13.82 -19.25
C THR A 77 2.28 13.18 -17.89
N LEU A 78 2.94 12.06 -17.61
CA LEU A 78 2.88 11.41 -16.30
C LEU A 78 3.65 12.22 -15.25
N LEU A 79 3.03 12.41 -14.10
CA LEU A 79 3.66 12.95 -12.92
C LEU A 79 4.22 11.83 -12.04
N ASP A 80 3.39 10.84 -11.75
CA ASP A 80 3.71 9.59 -11.04
C ASP A 80 2.59 8.55 -11.23
N ASP A 81 2.86 7.30 -10.83
CA ASP A 81 1.86 6.26 -10.71
C ASP A 81 1.55 5.98 -9.22
N PHE A 82 0.35 5.46 -8.96
CA PHE A 82 -0.12 5.20 -7.60
C PHE A 82 -1.26 4.19 -7.57
N LEU A 83 -1.53 3.65 -6.38
CA LEU A 83 -2.71 2.83 -6.14
C LEU A 83 -3.83 3.65 -5.51
N VAL A 84 -5.07 3.36 -5.93
CA VAL A 84 -6.30 3.92 -5.35
C VAL A 84 -7.04 2.81 -4.65
N TYR A 85 -7.22 2.91 -3.35
CA TYR A 85 -8.00 2.01 -2.51
C TYR A 85 -9.37 2.64 -2.24
N ARG A 86 -10.47 2.00 -2.63
CA ARG A 86 -11.79 2.47 -2.20
C ARG A 86 -12.12 1.87 -0.83
N TYR A 87 -11.86 2.64 0.22
CA TYR A 87 -12.01 2.19 1.61
C TYR A 87 -13.47 2.19 2.09
N GLU A 88 -14.22 3.23 1.75
CA GLU A 88 -15.66 3.39 1.99
C GLU A 88 -16.28 4.13 0.81
N GLU A 89 -17.59 4.34 0.82
CA GLU A 89 -18.31 5.01 -0.28
C GLU A 89 -17.66 6.34 -0.70
N ASN A 90 -17.29 7.18 0.29
CA ASN A 90 -16.71 8.49 0.09
C ASN A 90 -15.35 8.65 0.79
N LYS A 91 -14.58 7.56 0.85
CA LYS A 91 -13.26 7.54 1.47
C LYS A 91 -12.32 6.65 0.70
N TYR A 92 -11.23 7.23 0.27
CA TYR A 92 -10.20 6.55 -0.51
C TYR A 92 -8.83 6.75 0.14
N MET A 93 -7.95 5.80 -0.08
CA MET A 93 -6.52 5.92 0.24
C MET A 93 -5.73 5.85 -1.07
N LEU A 94 -4.83 6.79 -1.27
CA LEU A 94 -3.87 6.79 -2.38
C LEU A 94 -2.52 6.37 -1.84
N VAL A 95 -1.83 5.51 -2.58
CA VAL A 95 -0.50 5.02 -2.21
C VAL A 95 0.50 5.42 -3.31
N PRO A 96 1.10 6.62 -3.21
CA PRO A 96 2.14 7.10 -4.12
C PRO A 96 3.51 6.53 -3.78
N ASN A 97 4.43 6.64 -4.73
CA ASN A 97 5.82 6.18 -4.59
C ASN A 97 6.64 7.05 -3.63
N ALA A 98 7.48 6.42 -2.81
CA ALA A 98 8.26 7.06 -1.76
C ALA A 98 9.04 8.32 -2.19
N ALA A 99 9.76 8.24 -3.31
CA ALA A 99 10.56 9.35 -3.82
C ALA A 99 9.72 10.57 -4.28
N ASN A 100 8.44 10.37 -4.49
CA ASN A 100 7.53 11.34 -5.07
C ASN A 100 6.48 11.88 -4.09
N VAL A 101 6.40 11.36 -2.86
CA VAL A 101 5.37 11.71 -1.86
C VAL A 101 5.16 13.23 -1.74
N VAL A 102 6.24 14.00 -1.57
CA VAL A 102 6.14 15.45 -1.42
C VAL A 102 5.61 16.14 -2.69
N LYS A 103 6.08 15.69 -3.86
CA LYS A 103 5.65 16.21 -5.17
C LYS A 103 4.18 15.90 -5.42
N ASP A 104 3.77 14.68 -5.16
CA ASP A 104 2.42 14.20 -5.41
C ASP A 104 1.41 14.81 -4.45
N TRP A 105 1.81 14.97 -3.17
CA TRP A 105 0.99 15.70 -2.21
C TRP A 105 0.76 17.15 -2.62
N ALA A 106 1.82 17.85 -3.04
CA ALA A 106 1.70 19.23 -3.55
C ALA A 106 0.81 19.31 -4.80
N TRP A 107 0.87 18.30 -5.67
CA TRP A 107 -0.03 18.19 -6.82
C TRP A 107 -1.48 18.00 -6.41
N CYS A 108 -1.75 17.09 -5.47
CA CYS A 108 -3.10 16.87 -4.93
C CYS A 108 -3.69 18.16 -4.35
N LEU A 109 -2.92 18.89 -3.54
CA LEU A 109 -3.35 20.16 -2.98
C LEU A 109 -3.66 21.21 -4.07
N LYS A 110 -2.81 21.31 -5.09
CA LYS A 110 -2.96 22.24 -6.20
C LYS A 110 -4.24 21.96 -7.01
N GLN A 111 -4.59 20.67 -7.20
CA GLN A 111 -5.71 20.26 -8.02
C GLN A 111 -7.05 20.22 -7.27
N ASN A 112 -7.04 20.41 -5.95
CA ASN A 112 -8.23 20.31 -5.10
C ASN A 112 -9.02 21.62 -5.02
N ASP A 113 -9.49 22.11 -6.15
CA ASP A 113 -10.37 23.30 -6.25
C ASP A 113 -11.83 23.01 -5.85
N MET A 114 -12.25 21.73 -5.87
CA MET A 114 -13.58 21.30 -5.45
C MET A 114 -13.75 21.17 -3.93
N GLY A 115 -12.67 21.22 -3.15
CA GLY A 115 -12.70 21.17 -1.69
C GLY A 115 -12.96 19.76 -1.12
N ALA A 116 -12.36 18.73 -1.71
CA ALA A 116 -12.30 17.40 -1.08
C ALA A 116 -11.47 17.48 0.23
N ASP A 117 -11.82 16.66 1.21
CA ASP A 117 -11.05 16.55 2.45
C ASP A 117 -9.82 15.67 2.20
N LEU A 118 -8.65 16.30 2.17
CA LEU A 118 -7.36 15.64 1.93
C LEU A 118 -6.54 15.60 3.22
N GLU A 119 -5.95 14.44 3.52
CA GLU A 119 -5.05 14.24 4.65
C GLU A 119 -3.83 13.43 4.21
N ASP A 120 -2.62 13.95 4.44
CA ASP A 120 -1.39 13.16 4.37
C ASP A 120 -1.27 12.32 5.65
N GLY A 121 -1.49 11.02 5.50
CA GLY A 121 -1.42 10.01 6.56
C GLY A 121 -0.10 9.27 6.62
N SER A 122 0.85 9.55 5.72
CA SER A 122 2.08 8.75 5.54
C SER A 122 2.88 8.53 6.82
N ALA A 123 2.99 9.55 7.68
CA ALA A 123 3.69 9.41 8.96
C ALA A 123 2.92 8.60 10.03
N LYS A 124 1.67 8.21 9.76
CA LYS A 124 0.77 7.52 10.70
C LYS A 124 0.50 6.07 10.33
N ILE A 125 1.08 5.59 9.23
CA ILE A 125 0.85 4.25 8.68
C ILE A 125 2.20 3.60 8.45
N GLY A 126 2.36 2.36 8.93
CA GLY A 126 3.45 1.47 8.56
C GLY A 126 2.96 0.50 7.49
N GLN A 127 3.85 0.10 6.59
CA GLN A 127 3.53 -0.83 5.51
C GLN A 127 4.57 -1.94 5.42
N LEU A 128 4.10 -3.20 5.44
CA LEU A 128 4.92 -4.38 5.16
C LEU A 128 4.40 -5.09 3.92
N ALA A 129 5.28 -5.46 3.02
CA ALA A 129 4.97 -6.39 1.93
C ALA A 129 5.47 -7.78 2.29
N VAL A 130 4.56 -8.76 2.35
CA VAL A 130 4.85 -10.17 2.62
C VAL A 130 4.55 -10.95 1.35
N GLN A 131 5.59 -11.35 0.65
CA GLN A 131 5.52 -11.80 -0.74
C GLN A 131 6.12 -13.18 -0.94
N GLY A 132 5.54 -13.94 -1.85
CA GLY A 132 5.99 -15.28 -2.22
C GLY A 132 4.88 -16.33 -2.14
N PRO A 133 5.09 -17.52 -2.72
CA PRO A 133 4.05 -18.56 -2.82
C PRO A 133 3.57 -19.09 -1.47
N LYS A 134 4.33 -18.90 -0.40
CA LYS A 134 3.95 -19.31 0.96
C LYS A 134 3.36 -18.16 1.80
N ALA A 135 3.29 -16.93 1.29
CA ALA A 135 2.84 -15.78 2.04
C ALA A 135 1.43 -15.98 2.62
N THR A 136 0.46 -16.42 1.81
CA THR A 136 -0.89 -16.70 2.29
C THR A 136 -0.91 -17.71 3.44
N GLN A 137 -0.10 -18.78 3.35
CA GLN A 137 -0.04 -19.82 4.39
C GLN A 137 0.50 -19.28 5.72
N VAL A 138 1.50 -18.42 5.68
CA VAL A 138 2.07 -17.76 6.87
C VAL A 138 1.06 -16.78 7.47
N LEU A 139 0.56 -15.85 6.66
CA LEU A 139 -0.32 -14.78 7.12
C LEU A 139 -1.68 -15.27 7.61
N GLN A 140 -2.21 -16.36 7.05
CA GLN A 140 -3.48 -16.94 7.47
C GLN A 140 -3.51 -17.37 8.94
N ARG A 141 -2.37 -17.64 9.55
CA ARG A 141 -2.28 -18.00 10.98
C ARG A 141 -2.50 -16.81 11.91
N LEU A 142 -2.41 -15.59 11.37
CA LEU A 142 -2.39 -14.33 12.11
C LEU A 142 -3.69 -13.52 11.98
N THR A 143 -4.68 -14.04 11.24
CA THR A 143 -5.96 -13.37 11.03
C THR A 143 -7.09 -14.38 10.82
N ASP A 144 -8.31 -14.00 11.28
CA ASP A 144 -9.54 -14.75 11.02
C ASP A 144 -10.15 -14.46 9.64
N ILE A 145 -9.61 -13.47 8.91
CA ILE A 145 -10.02 -13.19 7.54
C ILE A 145 -9.52 -14.33 6.65
N ASP A 146 -10.41 -14.97 5.89
CA ASP A 146 -10.00 -15.93 4.87
C ASP A 146 -9.26 -15.19 3.74
N LEU A 147 -7.94 -15.34 3.72
CA LEU A 147 -7.09 -14.68 2.74
C LEU A 147 -7.24 -15.26 1.33
N SER A 148 -7.71 -16.50 1.19
CA SER A 148 -7.97 -17.11 -0.10
C SER A 148 -9.18 -16.48 -0.82
N GLU A 149 -10.06 -15.83 -0.05
CA GLU A 149 -11.23 -15.10 -0.56
C GLU A 149 -10.96 -13.61 -0.84
N VAL A 150 -9.73 -13.14 -0.68
CA VAL A 150 -9.35 -11.76 -1.04
C VAL A 150 -8.78 -11.79 -2.46
N PRO A 151 -9.52 -11.34 -3.49
CA PRO A 151 -9.04 -11.38 -4.86
C PRO A 151 -7.85 -10.44 -5.07
N TYR A 152 -7.08 -10.67 -6.12
CA TYR A 152 -6.01 -9.75 -6.52
C TYR A 152 -6.56 -8.35 -6.76
N TYR A 153 -5.86 -7.32 -6.29
CA TYR A 153 -6.31 -5.91 -6.27
C TYR A 153 -7.58 -5.67 -5.44
N HIS A 154 -7.73 -6.45 -4.36
CA HIS A 154 -8.73 -6.21 -3.31
C HIS A 154 -8.06 -6.21 -1.94
N PHE A 155 -8.75 -5.65 -0.97
CA PHE A 155 -8.32 -5.64 0.42
C PHE A 155 -9.49 -5.86 1.37
N LYS A 156 -9.17 -6.30 2.57
CA LYS A 156 -10.08 -6.32 3.73
C LYS A 156 -9.43 -5.60 4.91
N VAL A 157 -10.24 -5.08 5.80
CA VAL A 157 -9.78 -4.46 7.05
C VAL A 157 -10.22 -5.33 8.20
N GLY A 158 -9.32 -5.67 9.10
CA GLY A 158 -9.62 -6.52 10.23
C GLY A 158 -8.53 -6.58 11.28
N THR A 159 -8.60 -7.61 12.11
CA THR A 159 -7.57 -7.92 13.10
C THR A 159 -6.49 -8.78 12.47
N PHE A 160 -5.24 -8.41 12.69
CA PHE A 160 -4.06 -9.15 12.27
C PHE A 160 -3.05 -9.18 13.42
N ALA A 161 -2.56 -10.36 13.81
CA ALA A 161 -1.69 -10.55 14.97
C ALA A 161 -2.22 -9.85 16.23
N ASP A 162 -3.53 -9.96 16.52
CA ASP A 162 -4.26 -9.24 17.57
C ASP A 162 -4.15 -7.70 17.51
N CYS A 163 -3.81 -7.14 16.37
CA CYS A 163 -3.81 -5.70 16.12
C CYS A 163 -5.03 -5.33 15.30
N PRO A 164 -5.89 -4.43 15.77
CA PRO A 164 -7.11 -4.05 15.05
C PRO A 164 -6.84 -3.08 13.91
N ASN A 165 -7.77 -2.99 12.97
CA ASN A 165 -7.79 -2.04 11.86
C ASN A 165 -6.57 -2.15 10.92
N VAL A 166 -6.04 -3.35 10.75
CA VAL A 166 -5.01 -3.61 9.74
C VAL A 166 -5.69 -3.77 8.38
N ILE A 167 -5.20 -3.05 7.37
CA ILE A 167 -5.58 -3.28 5.98
C ILE A 167 -4.74 -4.45 5.46
N ILE A 168 -5.39 -5.49 4.99
CA ILE A 168 -4.76 -6.68 4.41
C ILE A 168 -5.09 -6.68 2.93
N SER A 169 -4.11 -6.35 2.12
CA SER A 169 -4.24 -6.05 0.69
C SER A 169 -3.59 -7.16 -0.15
N ASN A 170 -4.35 -7.77 -1.06
CA ASN A 170 -3.80 -8.70 -2.04
C ASN A 170 -3.16 -7.91 -3.19
N THR A 171 -2.03 -7.29 -2.89
CA THR A 171 -1.17 -6.52 -3.78
C THR A 171 0.29 -6.88 -3.54
N GLY A 172 1.17 -6.37 -4.38
CA GLY A 172 2.62 -6.54 -4.30
C GLY A 172 3.30 -6.32 -5.62
N TYR A 173 4.63 -6.29 -5.63
CA TYR A 173 5.44 -5.95 -6.79
C TYR A 173 6.49 -7.01 -7.15
N THR A 174 6.33 -8.24 -6.64
CA THR A 174 7.30 -9.34 -6.84
C THR A 174 6.90 -10.32 -7.95
N GLY A 175 5.63 -10.31 -8.37
CA GLY A 175 5.08 -11.31 -9.27
C GLY A 175 4.94 -12.71 -8.66
N CYS A 176 5.23 -12.87 -7.36
CA CYS A 176 5.21 -14.18 -6.66
C CYS A 176 3.94 -14.38 -5.81
N GLY A 177 3.00 -13.42 -5.86
CA GLY A 177 1.84 -13.37 -4.96
C GLY A 177 2.22 -12.91 -3.56
N GLY A 178 1.22 -12.72 -2.72
CA GLY A 178 1.40 -12.25 -1.36
C GLY A 178 0.48 -11.09 -1.01
N PHE A 179 0.76 -10.43 0.09
CA PHE A 179 -0.06 -9.36 0.61
C PHE A 179 0.79 -8.17 1.05
N GLU A 180 0.16 -7.00 1.09
CA GLU A 180 0.67 -5.81 1.74
C GLU A 180 -0.21 -5.49 2.95
N LEU A 181 0.42 -5.17 4.07
CA LEU A 181 -0.22 -4.90 5.35
C LEU A 181 0.00 -3.44 5.69
N TYR A 182 -1.09 -2.70 5.95
CA TYR A 182 -1.02 -1.32 6.42
C TYR A 182 -1.57 -1.25 7.84
N PHE A 183 -0.82 -0.64 8.74
CA PHE A 183 -1.13 -0.64 10.17
C PHE A 183 -0.63 0.62 10.86
N PHE A 184 -1.14 0.89 12.05
CA PHE A 184 -0.62 1.99 12.87
C PHE A 184 0.77 1.67 13.42
N PRO A 185 1.74 2.62 13.41
CA PRO A 185 3.14 2.38 13.77
C PRO A 185 3.37 1.74 15.15
N GLN A 186 2.46 1.97 16.11
CA GLN A 186 2.54 1.32 17.43
C GLN A 186 2.43 -0.20 17.40
N TYR A 187 1.99 -0.79 16.29
CA TYR A 187 1.87 -2.24 16.11
C TYR A 187 3.03 -2.85 15.32
N ALA A 188 3.99 -2.03 14.86
CA ALA A 188 5.03 -2.46 13.95
C ALA A 188 5.84 -3.65 14.49
N ASP A 189 6.40 -3.53 15.69
CA ASP A 189 7.21 -4.59 16.30
C ASP A 189 6.38 -5.87 16.49
N LYS A 190 5.14 -5.74 16.99
CA LYS A 190 4.27 -6.89 17.22
C LYS A 190 3.91 -7.63 15.94
N ILE A 191 3.59 -6.90 14.87
CA ILE A 191 3.24 -7.49 13.56
C ILE A 191 4.48 -8.12 12.93
N TRP A 192 5.63 -7.44 13.01
CA TRP A 192 6.90 -7.96 12.50
C TRP A 192 7.27 -9.29 13.17
N ASP A 193 7.31 -9.31 14.49
CA ASP A 193 7.66 -10.51 15.25
C ASP A 193 6.69 -11.66 14.97
N ALA A 194 5.39 -11.40 14.97
CA ALA A 194 4.36 -12.40 14.67
C ALA A 194 4.53 -13.04 13.27
N ILE A 195 4.89 -12.27 12.26
CA ILE A 195 5.13 -12.79 10.89
C ILE A 195 6.33 -13.74 10.90
N PHE A 196 7.41 -13.42 11.63
CA PHE A 196 8.60 -14.26 11.68
C PHE A 196 8.44 -15.50 12.57
N GLU A 197 7.50 -15.49 13.52
CA GLU A 197 7.15 -16.66 14.34
C GLU A 197 6.20 -17.62 13.62
N ALA A 198 5.44 -17.15 12.63
CA ALA A 198 4.44 -17.95 11.91
C ALA A 198 5.05 -18.82 10.81
#